data_346c8b3ee5ecbc7b77ac00b5dbd59358
#
_entry.id   346c8b3ee5ecbc7b77ac00b5dbd59358
#
_cell.length_a   1.000
_cell.length_b   1.000
_cell.length_c   1.000
_cell.angle_alpha   90.00
_cell.angle_beta   90.00
_cell.angle_gamma   90.00
#
_symmetry.space_group_name_H-M   'P 1'
#
loop_
_entity.id
_entity.type
_entity.pdbx_description
1 polymer ?
#
loop_
_entity_poly.entity_id
_entity_poly.type
_entity_poly.pdbx_seq_one_letter_code
_entity_poly.pdbx_strand_id
1 'polypeptide(L)'
;CIRDSFKGTEPSKYIHLAYLTGILPIKKIRTQSALNNFSEFTMLDAKVFAKYTGFTEEEVQALCRTYNSDFEKVKRWYDGYLLEEYQVYNPKAVVEVLRWNKYQSYWSETGTYESIVPMINMNFDGLKTAMIELLAGGSVKVDTSTFQNDMINFSDKDDVLTYLIHLGYLGYDQQQETAFVPNEEIRLELTKAVKRKKWNEWIS
;
A
#
# COMPACT_ATOMS: atom_id res chain seq x y z
N CYS A 1 15.41 17.35 -15.69
CA CYS A 1 14.24 16.44 -15.71
C CYS A 1 14.74 15.00 -15.69
N ILE A 2 14.06 14.07 -15.00
CA ILE A 2 14.43 12.64 -14.95
C ILE A 2 14.63 12.06 -16.36
N ARG A 3 13.75 12.43 -17.30
CA ARG A 3 13.88 12.05 -18.71
C ARG A 3 15.26 12.37 -19.29
N ASP A 4 15.71 13.59 -19.12
CA ASP A 4 16.94 14.08 -19.76
C ASP A 4 18.18 13.43 -19.16
N SER A 5 18.09 12.99 -17.89
CA SER A 5 19.16 12.27 -17.19
C SER A 5 19.31 10.81 -17.64
N PHE A 6 18.28 10.19 -18.23
CA PHE A 6 18.27 8.77 -18.57
C PHE A 6 18.01 8.46 -20.05
N LYS A 7 17.63 9.44 -20.85
CA LYS A 7 17.42 9.28 -22.30
C LYS A 7 18.45 10.07 -23.08
N GLY A 8 19.09 9.39 -24.02
CA GLY A 8 20.03 9.97 -24.92
C GLY A 8 21.37 9.23 -24.93
N THR A 9 22.21 9.58 -25.88
CA THR A 9 23.52 8.94 -26.05
C THR A 9 24.53 9.33 -24.99
N GLU A 10 24.41 10.52 -24.41
CA GLU A 10 25.35 10.98 -23.37
C GLU A 10 25.12 10.27 -22.01
N PRO A 11 23.90 10.20 -21.46
CA PRO A 11 23.68 9.45 -20.23
C PRO A 11 24.05 7.98 -20.33
N SER A 12 23.77 7.33 -21.46
CA SER A 12 24.07 5.89 -21.64
C SER A 12 25.57 5.55 -21.63
N LYS A 13 26.45 6.54 -21.76
CA LYS A 13 27.90 6.33 -21.63
C LYS A 13 28.33 6.08 -20.17
N TYR A 14 27.55 6.55 -19.21
CA TYR A 14 27.91 6.56 -17.79
C TYR A 14 26.96 5.76 -16.91
N ILE A 15 25.68 5.65 -17.32
CA ILE A 15 24.62 5.01 -16.54
C ILE A 15 24.24 3.68 -17.21
N HIS A 16 24.69 2.58 -16.62
CA HIS A 16 24.36 1.23 -17.08
C HIS A 16 23.09 0.68 -16.45
N LEU A 17 22.78 1.09 -15.22
CA LEU A 17 21.58 0.70 -14.46
C LEU A 17 21.17 1.83 -13.54
N ALA A 18 19.87 2.05 -13.42
CA ALA A 18 19.30 2.96 -12.45
C ALA A 18 18.14 2.29 -11.71
N TYR A 19 18.14 2.41 -10.40
CA TYR A 19 17.06 1.95 -9.52
C TYR A 19 16.46 3.16 -8.83
N LEU A 20 15.16 3.39 -9.08
CA LEU A 20 14.41 4.52 -8.57
C LEU A 20 13.34 4.00 -7.63
N THR A 21 13.22 4.57 -6.45
CA THR A 21 12.19 4.23 -5.48
C THR A 21 11.31 5.44 -5.18
N GLY A 22 10.05 5.18 -4.90
CA GLY A 22 9.08 6.19 -4.48
C GLY A 22 7.90 5.53 -3.79
N ILE A 23 7.12 6.32 -3.07
CA ILE A 23 5.91 5.83 -2.38
C ILE A 23 4.80 5.53 -3.39
N LEU A 24 4.74 6.30 -4.46
CA LEU A 24 3.71 6.20 -5.49
C LEU A 24 4.33 5.94 -6.86
N PRO A 25 3.59 5.31 -7.78
CA PRO A 25 3.99 5.17 -9.16
C PRO A 25 4.32 6.53 -9.79
N ILE A 26 5.20 6.55 -10.80
CA ILE A 26 5.53 7.79 -11.50
C ILE A 26 4.30 8.28 -12.26
N LYS A 27 3.90 9.54 -12.02
CA LYS A 27 2.76 10.15 -12.71
C LYS A 27 2.95 10.08 -14.23
N LYS A 28 1.99 9.45 -14.90
CA LYS A 28 1.94 9.39 -16.37
C LYS A 28 1.39 10.70 -16.90
N ILE A 29 2.25 11.61 -17.40
CA ILE A 29 1.84 12.84 -18.09
C ILE A 29 1.56 12.51 -19.56
N ARG A 30 0.53 13.09 -20.16
CA ARG A 30 0.03 12.78 -21.52
C ARG A 30 1.07 12.83 -22.67
N THR A 31 2.26 13.34 -22.44
CA THR A 31 3.35 13.47 -23.46
C THR A 31 4.39 12.34 -23.37
N GLN A 32 3.96 11.15 -23.24
CA GLN A 32 4.58 10.11 -22.59
C GLN A 32 5.27 8.99 -23.25
N SER A 33 5.95 9.20 -24.28
CA SER A 33 7.08 8.33 -24.64
C SER A 33 8.33 8.55 -23.74
N ALA A 34 8.13 9.22 -22.59
CA ALA A 34 9.27 9.81 -21.88
C ALA A 34 10.09 8.82 -21.04
N LEU A 35 9.48 7.78 -20.47
CA LEU A 35 10.16 6.85 -19.53
C LEU A 35 9.91 5.37 -19.87
N ASN A 36 9.78 5.04 -21.14
CA ASN A 36 9.58 3.66 -21.61
C ASN A 36 10.84 2.75 -21.48
N ASN A 37 11.95 3.27 -20.98
CA ASN A 37 13.16 2.53 -20.68
C ASN A 37 13.24 2.05 -19.23
N PHE A 38 12.21 2.31 -18.41
CA PHE A 38 12.07 1.78 -17.05
C PHE A 38 10.99 0.72 -17.00
N SER A 39 11.26 -0.37 -16.26
CA SER A 39 10.22 -1.28 -15.78
C SER A 39 9.69 -0.75 -14.45
N GLU A 40 8.39 -0.63 -14.33
CA GLU A 40 7.72 -0.19 -13.10
C GLU A 40 7.25 -1.40 -12.31
N PHE A 41 7.42 -1.35 -10.99
CA PHE A 41 6.99 -2.36 -10.04
C PHE A 41 6.21 -1.63 -8.94
N THR A 42 5.02 -2.10 -8.63
CA THR A 42 4.10 -1.42 -7.69
C THR A 42 3.43 -2.41 -6.76
N MET A 43 2.62 -1.92 -5.82
CA MET A 43 1.77 -2.78 -4.99
C MET A 43 0.71 -3.55 -5.80
N LEU A 44 0.38 -3.10 -7.01
CA LEU A 44 -0.55 -3.76 -7.92
C LEU A 44 0.13 -4.78 -8.85
N ASP A 45 1.43 -4.62 -9.10
CA ASP A 45 2.19 -5.46 -10.03
C ASP A 45 3.66 -5.47 -9.58
N ALA A 46 3.98 -6.31 -8.62
CA ALA A 46 5.30 -6.40 -7.99
C ALA A 46 6.27 -7.30 -8.77
N LYS A 47 5.78 -8.23 -9.59
CA LYS A 47 6.54 -9.16 -10.43
C LYS A 47 7.68 -9.84 -9.64
N VAL A 48 8.87 -9.84 -10.25
CA VAL A 48 10.08 -10.48 -9.68
C VAL A 48 10.53 -9.88 -8.34
N PHE A 49 10.06 -8.69 -7.98
CA PHE A 49 10.44 -8.05 -6.73
C PHE A 49 9.50 -8.35 -5.56
N ALA A 50 8.40 -9.06 -5.77
CA ALA A 50 7.40 -9.37 -4.74
C ALA A 50 8.03 -9.82 -3.42
N LYS A 51 8.88 -10.85 -3.44
CA LYS A 51 9.53 -11.42 -2.25
C LYS A 51 10.65 -10.57 -1.64
N TYR A 52 11.02 -9.45 -2.26
CA TYR A 52 12.13 -8.60 -1.79
C TYR A 52 11.65 -7.27 -1.22
N THR A 53 10.33 -7.01 -1.21
CA THR A 53 9.77 -5.74 -0.73
C THR A 53 9.42 -5.74 0.75
N GLY A 54 9.51 -6.90 1.40
CA GLY A 54 9.26 -7.08 2.84
C GLY A 54 9.79 -8.42 3.31
N PHE A 55 9.38 -8.88 4.49
CA PHE A 55 9.65 -10.24 4.94
C PHE A 55 8.60 -11.20 4.39
N THR A 56 9.04 -12.36 3.89
CA THR A 56 8.13 -13.46 3.52
C THR A 56 7.58 -14.18 4.76
N GLU A 57 6.52 -14.94 4.60
CA GLU A 57 5.94 -15.72 5.71
C GLU A 57 6.96 -16.67 6.33
N GLU A 58 7.76 -17.36 5.52
CA GLU A 58 8.79 -18.29 6.00
C GLU A 58 9.86 -17.57 6.83
N GLU A 59 10.28 -16.38 6.41
CA GLU A 59 11.24 -15.57 7.15
C GLU A 59 10.66 -15.12 8.49
N VAL A 60 9.41 -14.65 8.51
CA VAL A 60 8.74 -14.24 9.75
C VAL A 60 8.56 -15.43 10.71
N GLN A 61 8.20 -16.61 10.21
CA GLN A 61 8.14 -17.84 11.03
C GLN A 61 9.49 -18.18 11.65
N ALA A 62 10.57 -18.10 10.86
CA ALA A 62 11.92 -18.35 11.36
C ALA A 62 12.34 -17.33 12.43
N LEU A 63 12.04 -16.05 12.20
CA LEU A 63 12.28 -14.98 13.15
C LEU A 63 11.48 -15.17 14.44
N CYS A 64 10.19 -15.49 14.35
CA CYS A 64 9.35 -15.77 15.53
C CYS A 64 9.91 -16.92 16.39
N ARG A 65 10.40 -17.99 15.76
CA ARG A 65 11.08 -19.10 16.47
C ARG A 65 12.35 -18.60 17.17
N THR A 66 13.17 -17.81 16.50
CA THR A 66 14.43 -17.28 17.03
C THR A 66 14.22 -16.35 18.23
N TYR A 67 13.20 -15.50 18.15
CA TYR A 67 12.89 -14.51 19.20
C TYR A 67 11.83 -14.97 20.19
N ASN A 68 11.40 -16.25 20.14
CA ASN A 68 10.36 -16.83 20.99
C ASN A 68 9.06 -16.00 21.00
N SER A 69 8.62 -15.57 19.82
CA SER A 69 7.39 -14.81 19.61
C SER A 69 6.29 -15.68 19.01
N ASP A 70 5.04 -15.37 19.33
CA ASP A 70 3.86 -16.06 18.82
C ASP A 70 3.61 -15.68 17.35
N PHE A 71 3.87 -16.62 16.43
CA PHE A 71 3.73 -16.41 15.01
C PHE A 71 2.28 -16.08 14.60
N GLU A 72 1.28 -16.80 15.14
CA GLU A 72 -0.11 -16.56 14.79
C GLU A 72 -0.57 -15.14 15.17
N LYS A 73 -0.06 -14.66 16.29
CA LYS A 73 -0.32 -13.29 16.72
C LYS A 73 0.39 -12.26 15.86
N VAL A 74 1.65 -12.51 15.46
CA VAL A 74 2.38 -11.65 14.51
C VAL A 74 1.66 -11.62 13.16
N LYS A 75 1.24 -12.78 12.66
CA LYS A 75 0.47 -12.92 11.43
C LYS A 75 -0.80 -12.06 11.47
N ARG A 76 -1.64 -12.25 12.46
CA ARG A 76 -2.88 -11.50 12.62
C ARG A 76 -2.67 -9.97 12.61
N TRP A 77 -1.56 -9.51 13.19
CA TRP A 77 -1.29 -8.08 13.35
C TRP A 77 -0.62 -7.44 12.15
N TYR A 78 0.22 -8.16 11.39
CA TYR A 78 1.15 -7.55 10.44
C TYR A 78 1.23 -8.22 9.08
N ASP A 79 0.49 -9.32 8.84
CA ASP A 79 0.38 -9.98 7.52
C ASP A 79 -0.57 -9.21 6.60
N GLY A 80 -0.79 -9.76 5.40
CA GLY A 80 -1.93 -9.44 4.54
C GLY A 80 -1.59 -8.70 3.26
N TYR A 81 -0.33 -8.59 2.88
CA TYR A 81 0.04 -8.12 1.55
C TYR A 81 0.37 -9.31 0.66
N LEU A 82 -0.58 -9.70 -0.20
CA LEU A 82 -0.35 -10.71 -1.22
C LEU A 82 0.23 -10.04 -2.46
N LEU A 83 1.53 -10.24 -2.69
CA LEU A 83 2.24 -9.76 -3.87
C LEU A 83 2.64 -10.96 -4.72
N GLU A 84 2.02 -11.13 -5.89
CA GLU A 84 2.06 -12.35 -6.69
C GLU A 84 1.62 -13.58 -5.83
N GLU A 85 2.51 -14.54 -5.62
CA GLU A 85 2.27 -15.70 -4.75
C GLU A 85 2.79 -15.54 -3.31
N TYR A 86 3.42 -14.41 -2.98
CA TYR A 86 4.08 -14.22 -1.69
C TYR A 86 3.22 -13.43 -0.70
N GLN A 87 3.06 -14.00 0.50
CA GLN A 87 2.62 -13.22 1.66
C GLN A 87 3.79 -12.40 2.18
N VAL A 88 3.63 -11.08 2.17
CA VAL A 88 4.68 -10.12 2.51
C VAL A 88 4.27 -9.30 3.72
N TYR A 89 5.17 -9.19 4.68
CA TYR A 89 5.00 -8.48 5.94
C TYR A 89 5.79 -7.18 5.95
N ASN A 90 5.24 -6.15 6.58
CA ASN A 90 5.96 -4.89 6.77
C ASN A 90 7.21 -5.09 7.65
N PRO A 91 8.42 -4.82 7.13
CA PRO A 91 9.66 -5.05 7.88
C PRO A 91 9.75 -4.29 9.19
N LYS A 92 9.31 -3.03 9.23
CA LYS A 92 9.34 -2.22 10.46
C LYS A 92 8.47 -2.85 11.54
N ALA A 93 7.24 -3.20 11.23
CA ALA A 93 6.31 -3.78 12.19
C ALA A 93 6.83 -5.12 12.76
N VAL A 94 7.35 -5.98 11.89
CA VAL A 94 7.94 -7.27 12.30
C VAL A 94 9.15 -7.05 13.23
N VAL A 95 10.09 -6.20 12.87
CA VAL A 95 11.27 -5.92 13.69
C VAL A 95 10.87 -5.35 15.06
N GLU A 96 9.95 -4.40 15.10
CA GLU A 96 9.53 -3.75 16.35
C GLU A 96 8.78 -4.72 17.27
N VAL A 97 7.85 -5.55 16.74
CA VAL A 97 7.14 -6.51 17.57
C VAL A 97 8.08 -7.59 18.13
N LEU A 98 9.03 -8.09 17.34
CA LEU A 98 10.01 -9.07 17.81
C LEU A 98 10.94 -8.50 18.87
N ARG A 99 11.29 -7.20 18.74
CA ARG A 99 12.18 -6.51 19.69
C ARG A 99 11.51 -6.20 21.03
N TRP A 100 10.25 -5.76 20.99
CA TRP A 100 9.57 -5.23 22.17
C TRP A 100 8.48 -6.13 22.71
N ASN A 101 8.08 -7.16 21.97
CA ASN A 101 6.94 -8.05 22.27
C ASN A 101 5.65 -7.28 22.57
N LYS A 102 5.46 -6.14 21.87
CA LYS A 102 4.26 -5.31 21.96
C LYS A 102 3.52 -5.36 20.62
N TYR A 103 2.22 -5.68 20.68
CA TYR A 103 1.34 -5.72 19.51
C TYR A 103 0.54 -4.42 19.47
N GLN A 104 0.96 -3.53 18.60
CA GLN A 104 0.40 -2.18 18.43
C GLN A 104 0.65 -1.71 17.00
N SER A 105 0.06 -0.56 16.62
CA SER A 105 0.42 0.06 15.35
C SER A 105 1.79 0.73 15.44
N TYR A 106 2.69 0.29 14.57
CA TYR A 106 3.96 0.94 14.27
C TYR A 106 3.88 1.82 13.02
N TRP A 107 2.77 1.71 12.29
CA TRP A 107 2.50 2.46 11.06
C TRP A 107 2.34 3.96 11.32
N SER A 108 1.69 4.33 12.41
CA SER A 108 1.42 5.72 12.78
C SER A 108 2.68 6.55 13.06
N GLU A 109 3.81 5.92 13.35
CA GLU A 109 5.09 6.61 13.55
C GLU A 109 5.69 7.16 12.24
N THR A 110 5.15 6.79 11.07
CA THR A 110 5.66 7.20 9.76
C THR A 110 5.03 8.47 9.21
N GLY A 111 4.08 9.10 9.91
CA GLY A 111 3.49 10.39 9.55
C GLY A 111 2.51 10.39 8.36
N THR A 112 2.32 9.25 7.70
CA THR A 112 1.43 9.14 6.52
C THR A 112 -0.05 9.16 6.85
N TYR A 113 -0.41 8.93 8.11
CA TYR A 113 -1.79 8.89 8.58
C TYR A 113 -2.58 10.18 8.29
N GLU A 114 -1.97 11.34 8.52
CA GLU A 114 -2.67 12.62 8.30
C GLU A 114 -2.97 12.88 6.83
N SER A 115 -2.21 12.28 5.92
CA SER A 115 -2.40 12.46 4.49
C SER A 115 -3.62 11.73 3.93
N ILE A 116 -4.04 10.61 4.55
CA ILE A 116 -5.17 9.81 4.05
C ILE A 116 -6.53 10.31 4.55
N VAL A 117 -6.58 11.03 5.68
CA VAL A 117 -7.84 11.53 6.25
C VAL A 117 -8.65 12.38 5.26
N PRO A 118 -8.07 13.33 4.52
CA PRO A 118 -8.81 14.06 3.49
C PRO A 118 -9.36 13.15 2.38
N MET A 119 -8.62 12.11 2.00
CA MET A 119 -8.97 11.21 0.90
C MET A 119 -10.18 10.34 1.23
N ILE A 120 -10.16 9.68 2.41
CA ILE A 120 -11.30 8.85 2.86
C ILE A 120 -12.57 9.67 3.13
N ASN A 121 -12.43 10.97 3.32
CA ASN A 121 -13.55 11.89 3.57
C ASN A 121 -14.02 12.60 2.30
N MET A 122 -13.53 12.25 1.12
CA MET A 122 -14.07 12.77 -0.14
C MET A 122 -15.50 12.28 -0.36
N ASN A 123 -16.33 13.15 -0.91
CA ASN A 123 -17.75 12.85 -1.14
C ASN A 123 -17.94 12.16 -2.50
N PHE A 124 -17.26 11.03 -2.71
CA PHE A 124 -17.50 10.19 -3.88
C PHE A 124 -18.58 9.17 -3.61
N ASP A 125 -19.45 8.95 -4.63
CA ASP A 125 -20.51 7.96 -4.52
C ASP A 125 -19.92 6.56 -4.23
N GLY A 126 -20.50 5.89 -3.23
CA GLY A 126 -20.07 4.56 -2.79
C GLY A 126 -18.79 4.49 -1.96
N LEU A 127 -17.98 5.56 -1.83
CA LEU A 127 -16.73 5.51 -1.07
C LEU A 127 -16.99 5.21 0.42
N LYS A 128 -17.97 5.87 1.02
CA LYS A 128 -18.37 5.65 2.42
C LYS A 128 -18.79 4.20 2.66
N THR A 129 -19.63 3.65 1.79
CA THR A 129 -20.09 2.26 1.86
C THR A 129 -18.94 1.29 1.74
N ALA A 130 -18.02 1.52 0.77
CA ALA A 130 -16.82 0.73 0.59
C ALA A 130 -15.93 0.72 1.85
N MET A 131 -15.70 1.88 2.46
CA MET A 131 -14.90 1.98 3.69
C MET A 131 -15.54 1.24 4.87
N ILE A 132 -16.87 1.28 5.00
CA ILE A 132 -17.59 0.52 6.04
C ILE A 132 -17.42 -0.98 5.82
N GLU A 133 -17.61 -1.45 4.59
CA GLU A 133 -17.45 -2.87 4.22
C GLU A 133 -16.01 -3.37 4.49
N LEU A 134 -15.01 -2.61 4.08
CA LEU A 134 -13.60 -2.89 4.34
C LEU A 134 -13.28 -2.98 5.84
N LEU A 135 -13.76 -2.02 6.64
CA LEU A 135 -13.56 -2.02 8.09
C LEU A 135 -14.32 -3.16 8.80
N ALA A 136 -15.44 -3.62 8.25
CA ALA A 136 -16.16 -4.79 8.73
C ALA A 136 -15.45 -6.13 8.39
N GLY A 137 -14.36 -6.10 7.62
CA GLY A 137 -13.58 -7.27 7.22
C GLY A 137 -14.02 -7.88 5.90
N GLY A 138 -14.83 -7.17 5.12
CA GLY A 138 -15.18 -7.52 3.75
C GLY A 138 -14.12 -7.09 2.73
N SER A 139 -14.42 -7.35 1.46
CA SER A 139 -13.60 -6.92 0.32
C SER A 139 -14.47 -6.16 -0.69
N VAL A 140 -13.88 -5.18 -1.37
CA VAL A 140 -14.59 -4.30 -2.29
C VAL A 140 -13.92 -4.36 -3.67
N LYS A 141 -14.73 -4.51 -4.72
CA LYS A 141 -14.25 -4.39 -6.10
C LYS A 141 -13.68 -3.01 -6.37
N VAL A 142 -12.51 -2.97 -7.03
CA VAL A 142 -11.80 -1.74 -7.38
C VAL A 142 -11.30 -1.82 -8.82
N ASP A 143 -11.69 -0.86 -9.64
CA ASP A 143 -11.10 -0.66 -10.95
C ASP A 143 -9.82 0.19 -10.83
N THR A 144 -8.68 -0.47 -10.94
CA THR A 144 -7.37 0.19 -10.84
C THR A 144 -6.85 0.75 -12.16
N SER A 145 -7.56 0.51 -13.28
CA SER A 145 -7.09 0.82 -14.63
C SER A 145 -7.07 2.31 -14.96
N THR A 146 -7.93 3.09 -14.32
CA THR A 146 -8.10 4.54 -14.54
C THR A 146 -7.17 5.39 -13.70
N PHE A 147 -6.56 4.83 -12.66
CA PHE A 147 -5.72 5.55 -11.74
C PHE A 147 -4.47 6.18 -12.38
N GLN A 148 -4.34 7.50 -12.29
CA GLN A 148 -3.27 8.27 -12.94
C GLN A 148 -2.22 8.83 -11.97
N ASN A 149 -2.27 8.45 -10.69
CA ASN A 149 -1.42 9.02 -9.63
C ASN A 149 -1.42 10.56 -9.61
N ASP A 150 -2.59 11.14 -9.72
CA ASP A 150 -2.79 12.58 -9.56
C ASP A 150 -3.51 12.85 -8.25
N MET A 151 -2.75 13.17 -7.19
CA MET A 151 -3.29 13.47 -5.86
C MET A 151 -4.26 14.67 -5.84
N ILE A 152 -4.34 15.43 -6.92
CA ILE A 152 -5.16 16.63 -7.02
C ILE A 152 -6.50 16.33 -7.69
N ASN A 153 -6.57 15.29 -8.51
CA ASN A 153 -7.72 15.01 -9.37
C ASN A 153 -8.20 13.55 -9.25
N PHE A 154 -8.62 13.15 -8.05
CA PHE A 154 -9.40 11.92 -7.91
C PHE A 154 -10.76 12.12 -8.57
N SER A 155 -11.17 11.18 -9.40
CA SER A 155 -12.42 11.24 -10.16
C SER A 155 -13.56 10.50 -9.47
N ASP A 156 -13.25 9.44 -8.73
CA ASP A 156 -14.23 8.58 -8.07
C ASP A 156 -13.64 7.82 -6.85
N LYS A 157 -14.44 6.88 -6.32
CA LYS A 157 -14.03 6.04 -5.19
C LYS A 157 -12.87 5.10 -5.54
N ASP A 158 -12.79 4.62 -6.78
CA ASP A 158 -11.81 3.63 -7.21
C ASP A 158 -10.42 4.24 -7.27
N ASP A 159 -10.31 5.52 -7.67
CA ASP A 159 -9.07 6.28 -7.59
C ASP A 159 -8.57 6.39 -6.14
N VAL A 160 -9.48 6.68 -5.18
CA VAL A 160 -9.13 6.77 -3.76
C VAL A 160 -8.68 5.42 -3.22
N LEU A 161 -9.43 4.34 -3.51
CA LEU A 161 -9.08 2.99 -3.07
C LEU A 161 -7.75 2.54 -3.67
N THR A 162 -7.51 2.79 -4.95
CA THR A 162 -6.24 2.48 -5.63
C THR A 162 -5.08 3.24 -5.00
N TYR A 163 -5.28 4.50 -4.65
CA TYR A 163 -4.29 5.28 -3.91
C TYR A 163 -3.95 4.66 -2.56
N LEU A 164 -4.97 4.22 -1.80
CA LEU A 164 -4.77 3.54 -0.52
C LEU A 164 -4.05 2.20 -0.66
N ILE A 165 -4.25 1.46 -1.77
CA ILE A 165 -3.50 0.24 -2.09
C ILE A 165 -2.01 0.59 -2.29
N HIS A 166 -1.69 1.59 -3.10
CA HIS A 166 -0.30 2.00 -3.33
C HIS A 166 0.40 2.47 -2.06
N LEU A 167 -0.33 3.12 -1.15
CA LEU A 167 0.21 3.54 0.15
C LEU A 167 0.32 2.39 1.17
N GLY A 168 -0.21 1.20 0.87
CA GLY A 168 -0.21 0.05 1.77
C GLY A 168 -1.28 0.09 2.87
N TYR A 169 -2.28 0.96 2.77
CA TYR A 169 -3.45 0.95 3.66
C TYR A 169 -4.48 -0.09 3.27
N LEU A 170 -4.43 -0.60 2.05
CA LEU A 170 -5.25 -1.71 1.58
C LEU A 170 -4.36 -2.77 0.94
N GLY A 171 -4.72 -4.04 1.13
CA GLY A 171 -4.25 -5.13 0.31
C GLY A 171 -5.09 -5.23 -0.97
N TYR A 172 -4.57 -5.89 -1.99
CA TYR A 172 -5.26 -6.08 -3.26
C TYR A 172 -5.12 -7.51 -3.76
N ASP A 173 -6.23 -8.12 -4.09
CA ASP A 173 -6.29 -9.42 -4.77
C ASP A 173 -6.46 -9.17 -6.26
N GLN A 174 -5.40 -9.44 -7.04
CA GLN A 174 -5.39 -9.25 -8.49
C GLN A 174 -6.37 -10.18 -9.21
N GLN A 175 -6.58 -11.41 -8.71
CA GLN A 175 -7.45 -12.38 -9.37
C GLN A 175 -8.92 -12.02 -9.20
N GLN A 176 -9.26 -11.50 -8.02
CA GLN A 176 -10.62 -11.09 -7.71
C GLN A 176 -10.88 -9.60 -8.00
N GLU A 177 -9.84 -8.81 -8.29
CA GLU A 177 -9.90 -7.37 -8.46
C GLU A 177 -10.52 -6.67 -7.24
N THR A 178 -10.18 -7.12 -6.04
CA THR A 178 -10.75 -6.62 -4.79
C THR A 178 -9.70 -6.06 -3.83
N ALA A 179 -10.03 -4.95 -3.19
CA ALA A 179 -9.28 -4.41 -2.07
C ALA A 179 -9.84 -4.94 -0.74
N PHE A 180 -8.97 -5.06 0.25
CA PHE A 180 -9.32 -5.50 1.61
C PHE A 180 -8.39 -4.85 2.66
N VAL A 181 -8.80 -4.83 3.92
CA VAL A 181 -7.93 -4.39 5.02
C VAL A 181 -6.98 -5.53 5.39
N PRO A 182 -5.65 -5.36 5.24
CA PRO A 182 -4.72 -6.48 5.33
C PRO A 182 -4.59 -7.09 6.74
N ASN A 183 -4.64 -6.26 7.79
CA ASN A 183 -4.34 -6.72 9.14
C ASN A 183 -4.91 -5.80 10.24
N GLU A 184 -4.72 -6.19 11.50
CA GLU A 184 -5.22 -5.43 12.66
C GLU A 184 -4.50 -4.08 12.82
N GLU A 185 -3.22 -3.97 12.48
CA GLU A 185 -2.49 -2.70 12.52
C GLU A 185 -3.17 -1.65 11.64
N ILE A 186 -3.40 -1.99 10.39
CA ILE A 186 -4.02 -1.10 9.41
C ILE A 186 -5.51 -0.86 9.72
N ARG A 187 -6.23 -1.88 10.22
CA ARG A 187 -7.61 -1.71 10.68
C ARG A 187 -7.72 -0.64 11.76
N LEU A 188 -6.80 -0.63 12.72
CA LEU A 188 -6.77 0.39 13.76
C LEU A 188 -6.48 1.79 13.18
N GLU A 189 -5.56 1.91 12.24
CA GLU A 189 -5.23 3.19 11.62
C GLU A 189 -6.38 3.75 10.80
N LEU A 190 -7.02 2.94 9.96
CA LEU A 190 -8.20 3.34 9.20
C LEU A 190 -9.37 3.71 10.13
N THR A 191 -9.58 2.95 11.21
CA THR A 191 -10.61 3.25 12.20
C THR A 191 -10.37 4.61 12.86
N LYS A 192 -9.14 4.93 13.23
CA LYS A 192 -8.77 6.25 13.78
C LYS A 192 -9.01 7.36 12.76
N ALA A 193 -8.65 7.14 11.49
CA ALA A 193 -8.85 8.10 10.42
C ALA A 193 -10.33 8.45 10.22
N VAL A 194 -11.18 7.44 10.23
CA VAL A 194 -12.63 7.60 10.08
C VAL A 194 -13.26 8.28 11.32
N LYS A 195 -12.84 7.91 12.55
CA LYS A 195 -13.41 8.47 13.80
C LYS A 195 -13.10 9.96 14.04
N ARG A 196 -11.99 10.47 13.52
CA ARG A 196 -11.55 11.86 13.75
C ARG A 196 -12.49 12.92 13.17
N LYS A 197 -13.36 12.57 12.22
CA LYS A 197 -14.35 13.46 11.63
C LYS A 197 -15.76 12.94 11.88
N LYS A 198 -16.32 13.26 13.08
CA LYS A 198 -17.73 13.06 13.47
C LYS A 198 -18.40 11.83 12.83
N TRP A 199 -18.09 10.66 13.36
CA TRP A 199 -18.73 9.39 13.04
C TRP A 199 -20.28 9.46 13.04
N ASN A 200 -20.88 10.41 13.79
CA ASN A 200 -22.33 10.60 13.86
C ASN A 200 -22.99 10.93 12.51
N GLU A 201 -22.22 11.42 11.52
CA GLU A 201 -22.73 11.66 10.16
C GLU A 201 -22.67 10.40 9.27
N TRP A 202 -22.06 9.30 9.77
CA TRP A 202 -21.90 8.08 9.01
C TRP A 202 -22.93 7.00 9.35
N ILE A 203 -23.64 7.14 10.47
CA ILE A 203 -24.62 6.18 10.99
C ILE A 203 -26.07 6.69 10.78
N SER A 204 -26.25 7.93 10.37
CA SER A 204 -27.54 8.50 9.98
C SER A 204 -27.76 8.32 8.48
#